data_a3161a49a6e34c11297b179b48872036
#
_entry.id   a3161a49a6e34c11297b179b48872036
#
_cell.length_a   1.000
_cell.length_b   1.000
_cell.length_c   1.000
_cell.angle_alpha   90.00
_cell.angle_beta   90.00
_cell.angle_gamma   90.00
#
_symmetry.space_group_name_H-M   'P 1'
#
loop_
_entity.id
_entity.type
_entity.pdbx_description
1 polymer ?
#
loop_
_entity_poly.entity_id
_entity_poly.type
_entity_poly.pdbx_seq_one_letter_code
_entity_poly.pdbx_strand_id
1 'polypeptide(L)'
;MRYPIAIETGDAKHAFGAVVPDLPGCFSAGDTLDDALTNAREAILLHLEGLLDDGKAFPAPTPIQQLQKKRSYHGWTWAVVDVDVSELGDKAARINITLPRRILRAIDAYARKQGETRSGFIARAAVDARREPA
;
A
#
# COMPACT_ATOMS: atom_id res chain seq x y z
N MET A 1 -5.36 0.71 0.98
CA MET A 1 -4.46 -0.39 1.44
C MET A 1 -3.45 0.17 2.43
N ARG A 2 -3.17 -0.58 3.47
CA ARG A 2 -2.25 -0.19 4.54
C ARG A 2 -1.04 -1.11 4.53
N TYR A 3 0.09 -0.59 4.05
CA TYR A 3 1.33 -1.36 4.02
C TYR A 3 2.18 -1.08 5.25
N PRO A 4 2.62 -2.11 5.97
CA PRO A 4 3.61 -1.95 7.03
C PRO A 4 4.95 -1.52 6.47
N ILE A 5 5.60 -0.61 7.16
CA ILE A 5 6.91 -0.06 6.81
C ILE A 5 7.86 -0.33 7.97
N ALA A 6 9.01 -0.92 7.66
CA ALA A 6 10.10 -1.07 8.62
C ALA A 6 11.06 0.10 8.46
N ILE A 7 11.35 0.81 9.55
CA ILE A 7 12.15 2.03 9.53
C ILE A 7 13.42 1.81 10.34
N GLU A 8 14.56 1.97 9.66
CA GLU A 8 15.85 2.04 10.31
C GLU A 8 16.08 3.48 10.75
N THR A 9 16.21 3.69 12.05
CA THR A 9 16.33 5.02 12.64
C THR A 9 17.63 5.69 12.21
N GLY A 10 17.51 6.90 11.67
CA GLY A 10 18.64 7.75 11.35
C GLY A 10 19.06 8.61 12.52
N ASP A 11 20.08 9.42 12.29
CA ASP A 11 20.58 10.42 13.23
C ASP A 11 21.02 11.69 12.48
N ALA A 12 21.73 12.59 13.15
CA ALA A 12 22.18 13.84 12.54
C ALA A 12 23.13 13.65 11.34
N LYS A 13 23.72 12.46 11.20
CA LYS A 13 24.67 12.13 10.13
C LYS A 13 24.14 11.10 9.12
N HIS A 14 23.06 10.40 9.46
CA HIS A 14 22.52 9.29 8.67
C HIS A 14 21.03 9.49 8.44
N ALA A 15 20.59 9.27 7.23
CA ALA A 15 19.17 9.32 6.87
C ALA A 15 18.38 8.20 7.54
N PHE A 16 17.07 8.43 7.72
CA PHE A 16 16.14 7.37 8.06
C PHE A 16 15.88 6.53 6.82
N GLY A 17 16.05 5.24 6.92
CA GLY A 17 15.74 4.29 5.85
C GLY A 17 14.38 3.65 6.08
N ALA A 18 13.60 3.47 5.03
CA ALA A 18 12.31 2.80 5.11
C ALA A 18 12.23 1.69 4.06
N VAL A 19 11.78 0.52 4.48
CA VAL A 19 11.58 -0.64 3.61
C VAL A 19 10.13 -1.07 3.69
N VAL A 20 9.55 -1.42 2.55
CA VAL A 20 8.19 -1.96 2.46
C VAL A 20 8.30 -3.47 2.26
N PRO A 21 8.20 -4.29 3.32
CA PRO A 21 8.46 -5.72 3.21
C PRO A 21 7.56 -6.45 2.21
N ASP A 22 6.29 -6.03 2.10
CA ASP A 22 5.34 -6.67 1.17
C ASP A 22 5.60 -6.35 -0.30
N LEU A 23 6.40 -5.33 -0.57
CA LEU A 23 6.75 -4.90 -1.92
C LEU A 23 8.27 -5.01 -2.12
N PRO A 24 8.77 -6.18 -2.54
CA PRO A 24 10.22 -6.38 -2.71
C PRO A 24 10.85 -5.34 -3.64
N GLY A 25 11.94 -4.75 -3.22
CA GLY A 25 12.61 -3.68 -3.95
C GLY A 25 12.04 -2.29 -3.72
N CYS A 26 10.96 -2.16 -2.93
CA CYS A 26 10.37 -0.87 -2.58
C CYS A 26 10.97 -0.36 -1.27
N PHE A 27 11.74 0.71 -1.36
CA PHE A 27 12.35 1.34 -0.19
C PHE A 27 12.51 2.83 -0.44
N SER A 28 12.67 3.57 0.63
CA SER A 28 12.88 5.02 0.59
C SER A 28 13.82 5.47 1.70
N ALA A 29 14.11 6.75 1.73
CA ALA A 29 14.89 7.38 2.78
C ALA A 29 14.44 8.82 2.95
N GLY A 30 14.80 9.42 4.08
CA GLY A 30 14.54 10.82 4.34
C GLY A 30 15.41 11.32 5.48
N ASP A 31 15.60 12.62 5.57
CA ASP A 31 16.40 13.24 6.62
C ASP A 31 15.68 13.20 7.97
N THR A 32 14.36 13.12 7.94
CA THR A 32 13.51 12.98 9.12
C THR A 32 12.61 11.76 8.96
N LEU A 33 12.01 11.31 10.05
CA LEU A 33 11.03 10.25 10.02
C LEU A 33 9.84 10.60 9.11
N ASP A 34 9.34 11.83 9.22
CA ASP A 34 8.22 12.29 8.40
C ASP A 34 8.58 12.29 6.92
N ASP A 35 9.77 12.73 6.56
CA ASP A 35 10.25 12.71 5.17
C ASP A 35 10.36 11.26 4.64
N ALA A 36 10.90 10.35 5.46
CA ALA A 36 11.01 8.95 5.09
C ALA A 36 9.65 8.32 4.82
N LEU A 37 8.63 8.63 5.65
CA LEU A 37 7.27 8.14 5.47
C LEU A 37 6.60 8.73 4.23
N THR A 38 6.76 10.02 3.98
CA THR A 38 6.23 10.69 2.78
C THR A 38 6.84 10.07 1.52
N ASN A 39 8.15 9.89 1.53
CA ASN A 39 8.87 9.28 0.41
C ASN A 39 8.51 7.80 0.23
N ALA A 40 8.24 7.08 1.33
CA ALA A 40 7.76 5.69 1.27
C ALA A 40 6.40 5.60 0.58
N ARG A 41 5.48 6.53 0.88
CA ARG A 41 4.16 6.56 0.23
C ARG A 41 4.30 6.74 -1.29
N GLU A 42 5.14 7.67 -1.72
CA GLU A 42 5.42 7.89 -3.14
C GLU A 42 6.05 6.66 -3.80
N ALA A 43 6.99 6.02 -3.11
CA ALA A 43 7.64 4.80 -3.60
C ALA A 43 6.65 3.65 -3.75
N ILE A 44 5.72 3.50 -2.80
CA ILE A 44 4.66 2.49 -2.88
C ILE A 44 3.75 2.73 -4.08
N LEU A 45 3.28 3.96 -4.27
CA LEU A 45 2.42 4.31 -5.41
C LEU A 45 3.11 4.02 -6.73
N LEU A 46 4.38 4.39 -6.87
CA LEU A 46 5.17 4.12 -8.07
C LEU A 46 5.36 2.62 -8.30
N HIS A 47 5.62 1.86 -7.24
CA HIS A 47 5.77 0.41 -7.31
C HIS A 47 4.46 -0.27 -7.76
N LEU A 48 3.33 0.17 -7.21
CA LEU A 48 2.02 -0.36 -7.57
C LEU A 48 1.65 -0.01 -9.02
N GLU A 49 2.01 1.17 -9.50
CA GLU A 49 1.85 1.53 -10.91
C GLU A 49 2.60 0.56 -11.83
N GLY A 50 3.84 0.24 -11.48
CA GLY A 50 4.64 -0.74 -12.22
C GLY A 50 3.98 -2.12 -12.25
N LEU A 51 3.45 -2.57 -11.11
CA LEU A 51 2.72 -3.85 -11.04
C LEU A 51 1.47 -3.82 -11.92
N LEU A 52 0.74 -2.71 -11.89
CA LEU A 52 -0.47 -2.55 -12.71
C LEU A 52 -0.14 -2.61 -14.19
N ASP A 53 0.91 -1.91 -14.63
CA ASP A 53 1.37 -1.93 -16.02
C ASP A 53 1.80 -3.32 -16.48
N ASP A 54 2.40 -4.10 -15.57
CA ASP A 54 2.84 -5.47 -15.83
C ASP A 54 1.70 -6.50 -15.71
N GLY A 55 0.48 -6.06 -15.42
CA GLY A 55 -0.68 -6.96 -15.25
C GLY A 55 -0.60 -7.83 -14.00
N LYS A 56 0.18 -7.44 -13.00
CA LYS A 56 0.35 -8.18 -11.75
C LYS A 56 -0.61 -7.70 -10.67
N ALA A 57 -0.98 -8.61 -9.77
CA ALA A 57 -1.77 -8.26 -8.61
C ALA A 57 -0.96 -7.47 -7.59
N PHE A 58 -1.64 -6.66 -6.79
CA PHE A 58 -1.02 -5.99 -5.67
C PHE A 58 -0.85 -6.98 -4.51
N PRO A 59 0.35 -7.10 -3.93
CA PRO A 59 0.52 -7.95 -2.75
C PRO A 59 -0.37 -7.49 -1.61
N ALA A 60 -1.00 -8.45 -0.93
CA ALA A 60 -1.80 -8.15 0.25
C ALA A 60 -0.89 -7.73 1.40
N PRO A 61 -1.27 -6.70 2.18
CA PRO A 61 -0.49 -6.31 3.35
C PRO A 61 -0.41 -7.43 4.38
N THR A 62 0.79 -7.67 4.88
CA THR A 62 1.03 -8.65 5.96
C THR A 62 0.82 -7.97 7.32
N PRO A 63 0.21 -8.63 8.31
CA PRO A 63 0.12 -8.06 9.65
C PRO A 63 1.50 -7.76 10.23
N ILE A 64 1.61 -6.59 10.89
CA ILE A 64 2.89 -6.15 11.49
C ILE A 64 3.46 -7.21 12.44
N GLN A 65 2.61 -7.86 13.22
CA GLN A 65 3.05 -8.85 14.19
C GLN A 65 3.83 -9.99 13.56
N GLN A 66 3.48 -10.38 12.33
CA GLN A 66 4.20 -11.42 11.61
C GLN A 66 5.55 -10.90 11.10
N LEU A 67 5.60 -9.67 10.62
CA LEU A 67 6.82 -9.06 10.11
C LEU A 67 7.82 -8.77 11.23
N GLN A 68 7.35 -8.39 12.41
CA GLN A 68 8.20 -8.13 13.58
C GLN A 68 9.00 -9.34 14.03
N LYS A 69 8.55 -10.55 13.71
CA LYS A 69 9.26 -11.78 14.06
C LYS A 69 10.50 -12.01 13.19
N LYS A 70 10.64 -11.30 12.09
CA LYS A 70 11.80 -11.47 11.20
C LYS A 70 13.04 -10.81 11.80
N ARG A 71 14.14 -11.55 11.82
CA ARG A 71 15.41 -11.05 12.36
C ARG A 71 15.96 -9.85 11.61
N SER A 72 15.67 -9.76 10.31
CA SER A 72 16.14 -8.67 9.46
C SER A 72 15.71 -7.29 9.95
N TYR A 73 14.60 -7.21 10.67
CA TYR A 73 14.02 -5.97 11.16
C TYR A 73 14.11 -5.82 12.68
N HIS A 74 14.98 -6.61 13.31
CA HIS A 74 15.15 -6.51 14.76
C HIS A 74 15.66 -5.11 15.15
N GLY A 75 14.96 -4.47 16.09
CA GLY A 75 15.32 -3.14 16.55
C GLY A 75 14.82 -1.98 15.65
N TRP A 76 14.18 -2.30 14.53
CA TRP A 76 13.62 -1.28 13.65
C TRP A 76 12.27 -0.77 14.20
N THR A 77 11.94 0.46 13.84
CA THR A 77 10.64 1.05 14.14
C THR A 77 9.65 0.67 13.05
N TRP A 78 8.39 0.51 13.43
CA TRP A 78 7.33 0.16 12.49
C TRP A 78 6.32 1.28 12.35
N ALA A 79 5.85 1.45 11.13
CA ALA A 79 4.76 2.36 10.80
C ALA A 79 3.86 1.71 9.76
N VAL A 80 2.71 2.29 9.54
CA VAL A 80 1.78 1.87 8.49
C VAL A 80 1.56 3.06 7.57
N VAL A 81 1.70 2.84 6.28
CA VAL A 81 1.39 3.84 5.26
C VAL A 81 0.11 3.45 4.54
N ASP A 82 -0.85 4.35 4.56
CA ASP A 82 -2.13 4.15 3.88
C ASP A 82 -2.03 4.70 2.46
N VAL A 83 -2.37 3.90 1.48
CA VAL A 83 -2.41 4.29 0.07
C VAL A 83 -3.77 3.99 -0.53
N ASP A 84 -4.27 4.94 -1.29
CA ASP A 84 -5.52 4.78 -2.04
C ASP A 84 -5.18 4.44 -3.49
N VAL A 85 -5.48 3.20 -3.89
CA VAL A 85 -5.14 2.74 -5.25
C VAL A 85 -5.97 3.41 -6.33
N SER A 86 -7.07 4.09 -5.99
CA SER A 86 -7.83 4.90 -6.94
C SER A 86 -7.07 6.16 -7.37
N GLU A 87 -6.01 6.52 -6.64
CA GLU A 87 -5.13 7.65 -6.97
C GLU A 87 -3.97 7.26 -7.89
N LEU A 88 -3.89 6.00 -8.32
CA LEU A 88 -2.82 5.56 -9.23
C LEU A 88 -2.97 6.20 -10.61
N GLY A 89 -1.85 6.70 -11.12
CA GLY A 89 -1.80 7.37 -12.42
C GLY A 89 -2.17 8.85 -12.35
N ASP A 90 -1.97 9.53 -13.46
CA ASP A 90 -2.13 10.98 -13.55
C ASP A 90 -3.58 11.44 -13.74
N LYS A 91 -4.45 10.56 -14.17
CA LYS A 91 -5.83 10.91 -14.50
C LYS A 91 -6.82 9.88 -14.02
N ALA A 92 -7.75 10.32 -13.18
CA ALA A 92 -8.91 9.51 -12.80
C ALA A 92 -10.06 9.82 -13.76
N ALA A 93 -10.75 8.79 -14.23
CA ALA A 93 -11.99 8.92 -14.98
C ALA A 93 -13.18 8.68 -14.04
N ARG A 94 -14.18 9.55 -14.11
CA ARG A 94 -15.42 9.33 -13.37
C ARG A 94 -16.32 8.41 -14.18
N ILE A 95 -16.76 7.33 -13.54
CA ILE A 95 -17.71 6.39 -14.15
C ILE A 95 -18.92 6.21 -13.25
N ASN A 96 -20.05 5.93 -13.86
CA ASN A 96 -21.28 5.57 -13.13
C ASN A 96 -21.57 4.11 -13.39
N ILE A 97 -21.79 3.35 -12.31
CA ILE A 97 -22.18 1.94 -12.39
C ILE A 97 -23.44 1.70 -11.56
N THR A 98 -24.20 0.72 -11.98
CA THR A 98 -25.41 0.29 -11.25
C THR A 98 -25.08 -1.01 -10.52
N LEU A 99 -25.31 -1.01 -9.21
CA LEU A 99 -25.11 -2.18 -8.35
C LEU A 99 -26.36 -2.43 -7.52
N PRO A 100 -26.71 -3.71 -7.26
CA PRO A 100 -27.70 -4.02 -6.25
C PRO A 100 -27.32 -3.39 -4.90
N ARG A 101 -28.28 -2.85 -4.18
CA ARG A 101 -28.03 -2.20 -2.87
C ARG A 101 -27.31 -3.11 -1.89
N ARG A 102 -27.63 -4.41 -1.92
CA ARG A 102 -27.01 -5.41 -1.05
C ARG A 102 -25.50 -5.52 -1.31
N ILE A 103 -25.10 -5.51 -2.58
CA ILE A 103 -23.69 -5.56 -2.96
C ILE A 103 -22.98 -4.26 -2.56
N LEU A 104 -23.61 -3.11 -2.79
CA LEU A 104 -23.03 -1.82 -2.41
C LEU A 104 -22.80 -1.73 -0.89
N ARG A 105 -23.77 -2.18 -0.09
CA ARG A 105 -23.60 -2.23 1.37
C ARG A 105 -22.44 -3.12 1.78
N ALA A 106 -22.30 -4.27 1.15
CA ALA A 106 -21.20 -5.18 1.43
C ALA A 106 -19.84 -4.56 1.09
N ILE A 107 -19.76 -3.87 -0.05
CA ILE A 107 -18.57 -3.13 -0.47
C ILE A 107 -18.20 -2.06 0.57
N ASP A 108 -19.17 -1.23 0.95
CA ASP A 108 -18.94 -0.13 1.88
C ASP A 108 -18.52 -0.63 3.27
N ALA A 109 -19.15 -1.69 3.75
CA ALA A 109 -18.83 -2.28 5.04
C ALA A 109 -17.41 -2.87 5.05
N TYR A 110 -17.04 -3.58 3.99
CA TYR A 110 -15.71 -4.17 3.87
C TYR A 110 -14.63 -3.10 3.70
N ALA A 111 -14.87 -2.11 2.85
CA ALA A 111 -13.94 -1.00 2.65
C ALA A 111 -13.68 -0.26 3.97
N ARG A 112 -14.72 0.03 4.73
CA ARG A 112 -14.59 0.68 6.04
C ARG A 112 -13.76 -0.16 7.01
N LYS A 113 -14.00 -1.47 7.05
CA LYS A 113 -13.25 -2.40 7.90
C LYS A 113 -11.77 -2.43 7.54
N GLN A 114 -11.44 -2.31 6.26
CA GLN A 114 -10.07 -2.30 5.77
C GLN A 114 -9.43 -0.90 5.77
N GLY A 115 -10.16 0.14 6.17
CA GLY A 115 -9.66 1.51 6.11
C GLY A 115 -9.50 2.03 4.69
N GLU A 116 -10.30 1.51 3.75
CA GLU A 116 -10.28 1.93 2.35
C GLU A 116 -11.50 2.80 2.01
N THR A 117 -11.35 3.65 0.99
CA THR A 117 -12.50 4.30 0.36
C THR A 117 -13.25 3.29 -0.51
N ARG A 118 -14.50 3.61 -0.86
CA ARG A 118 -15.26 2.80 -1.81
C ARG A 118 -14.50 2.66 -3.14
N SER A 119 -14.01 3.76 -3.68
CA SER A 119 -13.24 3.77 -4.93
C SER A 119 -11.95 2.98 -4.83
N GLY A 120 -11.24 3.11 -3.72
CA GLY A 120 -10.00 2.37 -3.48
C GLY A 120 -10.24 0.87 -3.42
N PHE A 121 -11.30 0.45 -2.70
CA PHE A 121 -11.68 -0.96 -2.64
C PHE A 121 -12.03 -1.51 -4.03
N ILE A 122 -12.87 -0.80 -4.79
CA ILE A 122 -13.30 -1.23 -6.12
C ILE A 122 -12.10 -1.32 -7.07
N ALA A 123 -11.22 -0.32 -7.05
CA ALA A 123 -10.01 -0.31 -7.89
C ALA A 123 -9.13 -1.51 -7.57
N ARG A 124 -8.88 -1.79 -6.29
CA ARG A 124 -8.08 -2.93 -5.87
C ARG A 124 -8.75 -4.25 -6.26
N ALA A 125 -10.04 -4.40 -6.02
CA ALA A 125 -10.77 -5.60 -6.38
C ALA A 125 -10.72 -5.88 -7.89
N ALA A 126 -10.83 -4.82 -8.72
CA ALA A 126 -10.72 -4.95 -10.17
C ALA A 126 -9.33 -5.40 -10.61
N VAL A 127 -8.27 -4.86 -9.99
CA VAL A 127 -6.89 -5.30 -10.26
C VAL A 127 -6.69 -6.75 -9.86
N ASP A 128 -7.18 -7.14 -8.69
CA ASP A 128 -7.08 -8.53 -8.20
C ASP A 128 -7.85 -9.50 -9.11
N ALA A 129 -9.02 -9.09 -9.61
CA ALA A 129 -9.84 -9.91 -10.50
C ALA A 129 -9.19 -10.13 -11.87
N ARG A 130 -8.34 -9.20 -12.31
CA ARG A 130 -7.58 -9.32 -13.56
C ARG A 130 -6.40 -10.27 -13.44
N ARG A 131 -6.09 -10.74 -12.25
CA ARG A 131 -4.99 -11.64 -12.00
C ARG A 131 -5.18 -12.92 -12.84
N GLU A 132 -4.22 -13.22 -13.71
CA GLU A 132 -4.25 -14.46 -14.45
C GLU A 132 -4.03 -15.63 -13.49
N PRO A 133 -4.76 -16.75 -13.68
CA PRO A 133 -4.48 -17.95 -12.91
C PRO A 133 -3.06 -18.42 -13.19
N ALA A 134 -2.38 -18.77 -12.11
CA ALA A 134 -1.01 -19.28 -12.19
C ALA A 134 -0.95 -20.60 -12.98
#